data_feaf91cbe0a32f55763f8b1ce298df5b
#
_entry.id   feaf91cbe0a32f55763f8b1ce298df5b
#
_cell.length_a   1.000
_cell.length_b   1.000
_cell.length_c   1.000
_cell.angle_alpha   90.00
_cell.angle_beta   90.00
_cell.angle_gamma   90.00
#
_symmetry.space_group_name_H-M   'P 1'
#
loop_
_entity.id
_entity.type
_entity.pdbx_description
1 polymer ?
#
loop_
_entity_poly.entity_id
_entity_poly.type
_entity_poly.pdbx_seq_one_letter_code
_entity_poly.pdbx_strand_id
1 'polypeptide(L)'
;MYYMVSIMKNDAKKGIKILRQKGLPADLRRALKDAREKRGWSQRDLARRLGIAQRHISGIESGKIVPRYDTLLEFVRMLDSDLLMVPRALVPVVLSLVRDHLKEQPGEGEERPLYAAAGDDDTTQEPHDEV
;
A
#
# COMPACT_ATOMS: atom_id res chain seq x y z
N MET A 1 -8.18 -5.09 6.91
CA MET A 1 -9.32 -5.68 6.24
C MET A 1 -9.17 -5.50 4.76
N TYR A 2 -8.80 -6.53 4.07
CA TYR A 2 -8.54 -6.35 2.67
C TYR A 2 -9.15 -7.45 1.89
N TYR A 3 -10.14 -7.01 1.23
CA TYR A 3 -10.51 -7.69 0.04
C TYR A 3 -9.38 -7.53 -0.95
N MET A 4 -9.02 -8.64 -1.53
CA MET A 4 -8.26 -8.75 -2.74
C MET A 4 -8.96 -8.00 -3.84
N VAL A 5 -8.84 -6.70 -3.86
CA VAL A 5 -9.27 -5.89 -4.97
C VAL A 5 -8.13 -5.85 -5.97
N SER A 6 -7.77 -7.00 -6.39
CA SER A 6 -7.20 -7.18 -7.69
C SER A 6 -8.31 -7.05 -8.67
N ILE A 7 -8.55 -5.84 -9.05
CA ILE A 7 -9.64 -5.53 -9.91
C ILE A 7 -9.24 -5.87 -11.28
N MET A 8 -9.98 -6.68 -11.70
CA MET A 8 -10.49 -6.80 -13.05
C MET A 8 -10.83 -5.43 -13.64
N LYS A 9 -9.83 -4.62 -13.95
CA LYS A 9 -10.04 -3.36 -14.69
C LYS A 9 -10.39 -3.59 -16.13
N ASN A 10 -10.40 -4.83 -16.65
CA ASN A 10 -10.49 -5.02 -18.10
C ASN A 10 -11.30 -6.21 -18.63
N ASP A 11 -12.06 -6.94 -17.83
CA ASP A 11 -12.72 -8.16 -18.36
C ASP A 11 -14.23 -8.16 -18.38
N ALA A 12 -14.88 -7.01 -18.43
CA ALA A 12 -16.34 -6.95 -18.64
C ALA A 12 -16.79 -7.40 -20.04
N LYS A 13 -15.89 -7.70 -20.96
CA LYS A 13 -16.21 -8.08 -22.37
C LYS A 13 -15.63 -9.40 -22.85
N LYS A 14 -14.85 -10.11 -22.07
CA LYS A 14 -14.38 -11.46 -22.42
C LYS A 14 -14.98 -12.45 -21.46
N GLY A 15 -15.77 -13.39 -22.01
CA GLY A 15 -16.39 -14.44 -21.23
C GLY A 15 -15.42 -15.04 -20.24
N ILE A 16 -15.89 -15.26 -19.01
CA ILE A 16 -15.11 -15.74 -17.88
C ILE A 16 -14.41 -17.05 -18.26
N LYS A 17 -13.24 -16.94 -18.86
CA LYS A 17 -12.31 -18.05 -18.88
C LYS A 17 -11.79 -18.14 -17.45
N ILE A 18 -12.37 -19.05 -16.68
CA ILE A 18 -11.80 -19.46 -15.40
C ILE A 18 -10.50 -20.19 -15.74
N LEU A 19 -9.46 -19.40 -16.00
CA LEU A 19 -8.11 -19.91 -15.99
C LEU A 19 -7.87 -20.30 -14.54
N ARG A 20 -7.71 -21.59 -14.27
CA ARG A 20 -7.16 -22.07 -13.01
C ARG A 20 -5.78 -21.46 -12.87
N GLN A 21 -5.70 -20.28 -12.29
CA GLN A 21 -4.44 -19.65 -11.96
C GLN A 21 -3.78 -20.52 -10.89
N LYS A 22 -2.67 -21.11 -11.25
CA LYS A 22 -1.82 -21.80 -10.28
C LYS A 22 -1.17 -20.69 -9.45
N GLY A 23 -1.63 -20.45 -8.23
CA GLY A 23 -1.08 -19.45 -7.35
C GLY A 23 -2.05 -18.32 -7.02
N LEU A 24 -1.58 -17.37 -6.26
CA LEU A 24 -2.33 -16.17 -5.94
C LEU A 24 -2.46 -15.27 -7.19
N PRO A 25 -3.55 -14.51 -7.31
CA PRO A 25 -3.70 -13.53 -8.37
C PRO A 25 -2.50 -12.57 -8.47
N ALA A 26 -2.14 -12.20 -9.69
CA ALA A 26 -0.95 -11.37 -9.95
C ALA A 26 -0.96 -10.05 -9.18
N ASP A 27 -2.12 -9.40 -9.07
CA ASP A 27 -2.23 -8.12 -8.37
C ASP A 27 -2.06 -8.26 -6.86
N LEU A 28 -2.56 -9.35 -6.26
CA LEU A 28 -2.31 -9.64 -4.85
C LEU A 28 -0.83 -9.91 -4.61
N ARG A 29 -0.20 -10.72 -5.46
CA ARG A 29 1.24 -11.00 -5.36
C ARG A 29 2.07 -9.73 -5.44
N ARG A 30 1.71 -8.83 -6.35
CA ARG A 30 2.35 -7.51 -6.50
C ARG A 30 2.14 -6.68 -5.24
N ALA A 31 0.92 -6.59 -4.73
CA ALA A 31 0.62 -5.84 -3.51
C ALA A 31 1.41 -6.35 -2.30
N LEU A 32 1.53 -7.66 -2.13
CA LEU A 32 2.32 -8.26 -1.06
C LEU A 32 3.82 -7.94 -1.20
N LYS A 33 4.34 -8.06 -2.41
CA LYS A 33 5.74 -7.72 -2.70
C LYS A 33 6.02 -6.23 -2.46
N ASP A 34 5.19 -5.35 -2.97
CA ASP A 34 5.32 -3.89 -2.81
C ASP A 34 5.25 -3.49 -1.32
N ALA A 35 4.33 -4.08 -0.56
CA ALA A 35 4.22 -3.84 0.87
C ALA A 35 5.48 -4.29 1.64
N ARG A 36 6.07 -5.43 1.25
CA ARG A 36 7.33 -5.91 1.83
C ARG A 36 8.49 -4.96 1.49
N GLU A 37 8.59 -4.56 0.23
CA GLU A 37 9.67 -3.69 -0.25
C GLU A 37 9.59 -2.28 0.37
N LYS A 38 8.40 -1.74 0.55
CA LYS A 38 8.20 -0.47 1.27
C LYS A 38 8.71 -0.49 2.70
N ARG A 39 8.76 -1.67 3.33
CA ARG A 39 9.34 -1.84 4.67
C ARG A 39 10.85 -2.08 4.65
N GLY A 40 11.46 -2.09 3.47
CA GLY A 40 12.86 -2.41 3.29
C GLY A 40 13.22 -3.88 3.60
N TRP A 41 12.24 -4.78 3.60
CA TRP A 41 12.47 -6.19 3.92
C TRP A 41 12.81 -7.00 2.68
N SER A 42 13.89 -7.78 2.77
CA SER A 42 14.16 -8.83 1.78
C SER A 42 13.18 -10.01 1.95
N GLN A 43 13.11 -10.88 0.95
CA GLN A 43 12.36 -12.12 1.08
C GLN A 43 12.86 -12.98 2.25
N ARG A 44 14.16 -12.95 2.52
CA ARG A 44 14.78 -13.66 3.64
C ARG A 44 14.35 -13.07 4.98
N ASP A 45 14.25 -11.75 5.10
CA ASP A 45 13.81 -11.09 6.33
C ASP A 45 12.36 -11.44 6.64
N LEU A 46 11.50 -11.40 5.64
CA LEU A 46 10.11 -11.78 5.81
C LEU A 46 9.96 -13.28 6.15
N ALA A 47 10.70 -14.14 5.47
CA ALA A 47 10.71 -15.57 5.75
C ALA A 47 11.13 -15.87 7.20
N ARG A 48 12.15 -15.19 7.69
CA ARG A 48 12.62 -15.32 9.08
C ARG A 48 11.54 -14.88 10.07
N ARG A 49 10.83 -13.80 9.80
CA ARG A 49 9.76 -13.28 10.66
C ARG A 49 8.56 -14.21 10.70
N LEU A 50 8.23 -14.83 9.58
CA LEU A 50 7.13 -15.79 9.46
C LEU A 50 7.52 -17.22 9.88
N GLY A 51 8.80 -17.47 10.16
CA GLY A 51 9.27 -18.83 10.50
C GLY A 51 9.17 -19.84 9.36
N ILE A 52 9.22 -19.40 8.10
CA ILE A 52 9.14 -20.27 6.91
C ILE A 52 10.40 -20.11 6.05
N ALA A 53 10.60 -21.04 5.11
CA ALA A 53 11.75 -20.97 4.22
C ALA A 53 11.62 -19.83 3.20
N GLN A 54 12.72 -19.13 2.90
CA GLN A 54 12.75 -18.03 1.93
C GLN A 54 12.22 -18.45 0.55
N ARG A 55 12.48 -19.69 0.14
CA ARG A 55 11.94 -20.27 -1.11
C ARG A 55 10.40 -20.27 -1.14
N HIS A 56 9.74 -20.35 0.02
CA HIS A 56 8.29 -20.26 0.13
C HIS A 56 7.81 -18.84 -0.22
N ILE A 57 8.45 -17.80 0.35
CA ILE A 57 8.15 -16.40 0.03
C ILE A 57 8.34 -16.15 -1.47
N SER A 58 9.49 -16.55 -2.01
CA SER A 58 9.78 -16.44 -3.44
C SER A 58 8.74 -17.16 -4.31
N GLY A 59 8.32 -18.36 -3.90
CA GLY A 59 7.31 -19.15 -4.61
C GLY A 59 5.92 -18.51 -4.56
N ILE A 60 5.53 -17.88 -3.44
CA ILE A 60 4.27 -17.17 -3.29
C ILE A 60 4.28 -15.90 -4.17
N GLU A 61 5.32 -15.10 -4.09
CA GLU A 61 5.45 -13.84 -4.85
C GLU A 61 5.55 -14.09 -6.36
N SER A 62 6.15 -15.20 -6.79
CA SER A 62 6.23 -15.60 -8.21
C SER A 62 4.99 -16.32 -8.74
N GLY A 63 4.07 -16.72 -7.86
CA GLY A 63 2.87 -17.48 -8.22
C GLY A 63 3.10 -18.96 -8.45
N LYS A 64 4.25 -19.49 -8.09
CA LYS A 64 4.57 -20.92 -8.18
C LYS A 64 3.97 -21.74 -7.03
N ILE A 65 3.77 -21.10 -5.89
CA ILE A 65 3.23 -21.71 -4.67
C ILE A 65 1.94 -21.00 -4.29
N VAL A 66 0.91 -21.78 -4.00
CA VAL A 66 -0.31 -21.32 -3.33
C VAL A 66 -0.10 -21.47 -1.83
N PRO A 67 -0.04 -20.41 -1.05
CA PRO A 67 0.06 -20.53 0.40
C PRO A 67 -1.23 -21.13 0.96
N ARG A 68 -1.13 -21.78 2.10
CA ARG A 68 -2.30 -22.13 2.90
C ARG A 68 -2.93 -20.84 3.43
N TYR A 69 -4.19 -20.89 3.76
CA TYR A 69 -4.93 -19.70 4.24
C TYR A 69 -4.30 -19.07 5.49
N ASP A 70 -3.93 -19.90 6.45
CA ASP A 70 -3.24 -19.47 7.67
C ASP A 70 -1.93 -18.74 7.36
N THR A 71 -1.08 -19.32 6.50
CA THR A 71 0.17 -18.69 6.06
C THR A 71 -0.05 -17.37 5.32
N LEU A 72 -1.08 -17.32 4.47
CA LEU A 72 -1.43 -16.10 3.74
C LEU A 72 -1.89 -15.01 4.71
N LEU A 73 -2.70 -15.36 5.69
CA LEU A 73 -3.21 -14.43 6.69
C LEU A 73 -2.07 -13.86 7.56
N GLU A 74 -1.15 -14.71 8.00
CA GLU A 74 0.05 -14.29 8.73
C GLU A 74 0.94 -13.38 7.87
N PHE A 75 1.13 -13.72 6.61
CA PHE A 75 1.88 -12.90 5.66
C PHE A 75 1.28 -11.50 5.54
N VAL A 76 -0.01 -11.41 5.31
CA VAL A 76 -0.75 -10.16 5.15
C VAL A 76 -0.68 -9.32 6.44
N ARG A 77 -0.88 -9.94 7.60
CA ARG A 77 -0.83 -9.27 8.91
C ARG A 77 0.57 -8.79 9.26
N MET A 78 1.60 -9.53 8.90
CA MET A 78 2.99 -9.10 9.07
C MET A 78 3.30 -7.81 8.29
N LEU A 79 2.53 -7.55 7.24
CA LEU A 79 2.63 -6.35 6.42
C LEU A 79 1.62 -5.25 6.83
N ASP A 80 1.10 -5.28 8.06
CA ASP A 80 0.06 -4.37 8.60
C ASP A 80 -1.18 -4.28 7.70
N SER A 81 -1.53 -5.40 7.12
CA SER A 81 -2.69 -5.53 6.27
C SER A 81 -3.60 -6.63 6.81
N ASP A 82 -4.81 -6.73 6.30
CA ASP A 82 -5.72 -7.81 6.65
C ASP A 82 -6.53 -8.25 5.44
N LEU A 83 -7.15 -9.42 5.50
CA LEU A 83 -7.99 -9.96 4.44
C LEU A 83 -9.46 -9.87 4.85
N LEU A 84 -10.26 -9.32 3.96
CA LEU A 84 -11.70 -9.20 4.15
C LEU A 84 -12.48 -9.76 2.99
N MET A 85 -13.60 -10.37 3.33
CA MET A 85 -14.66 -10.60 2.36
C MET A 85 -15.59 -9.39 2.31
N VAL A 86 -15.66 -8.76 1.15
CA VAL A 86 -16.55 -7.62 0.90
C VAL A 86 -17.63 -8.05 -0.08
N PRO A 87 -18.91 -7.81 0.20
CA PRO A 87 -19.97 -8.02 -0.79
C PRO A 87 -19.63 -7.31 -2.09
N ARG A 88 -19.84 -7.99 -3.21
CA ARG A 88 -19.45 -7.48 -4.53
C ARG A 88 -20.03 -6.09 -4.84
N ALA A 89 -21.24 -5.82 -4.37
CA ALA A 89 -21.90 -4.53 -4.52
C ALA A 89 -21.16 -3.37 -3.85
N LEU A 90 -20.42 -3.65 -2.76
CA LEU A 90 -19.67 -2.65 -1.98
C LEU A 90 -18.22 -2.46 -2.47
N VAL A 91 -17.73 -3.34 -3.33
CA VAL A 91 -16.35 -3.28 -3.83
C VAL A 91 -15.99 -1.91 -4.41
N PRO A 92 -16.81 -1.25 -5.28
CA PRO A 92 -16.45 0.07 -5.81
C PRO A 92 -16.28 1.13 -4.73
N VAL A 93 -17.11 1.11 -3.69
CA VAL A 93 -17.07 2.05 -2.56
C VAL A 93 -15.80 1.84 -1.74
N VAL A 94 -15.50 0.58 -1.39
CA VAL A 94 -14.28 0.23 -0.64
C VAL A 94 -13.03 0.66 -1.41
N LEU A 95 -13.02 0.47 -2.73
CA LEU A 95 -11.92 0.89 -3.58
C LEU A 95 -11.70 2.40 -3.60
N SER A 96 -12.80 3.15 -3.66
CA SER A 96 -12.73 4.61 -3.60
C SER A 96 -12.13 5.05 -2.27
N LEU A 97 -12.61 4.51 -1.15
CA LEU A 97 -12.11 4.82 0.19
C LEU A 97 -10.60 4.53 0.34
N VAL A 98 -10.16 3.35 -0.12
CA VAL A 98 -8.74 2.98 -0.07
C VAL A 98 -7.90 3.92 -0.92
N ARG A 99 -8.37 4.27 -2.12
CA ARG A 99 -7.67 5.18 -3.04
C ARG A 99 -7.54 6.57 -2.45
N ASP A 100 -8.61 7.08 -1.85
CA ASP A 100 -8.66 8.42 -1.29
C ASP A 100 -7.75 8.50 -0.06
N HIS A 101 -7.79 7.49 0.80
CA HIS A 101 -6.90 7.37 1.95
C HIS A 101 -5.42 7.33 1.56
N LEU A 102 -5.06 6.61 0.50
CA LEU A 102 -3.68 6.54 0.01
C LEU A 102 -3.20 7.86 -0.64
N LYS A 103 -4.12 8.70 -1.11
CA LYS A 103 -3.79 10.05 -1.61
C LYS A 103 -3.62 11.07 -0.49
N GLU A 104 -4.33 10.89 0.62
CA GLU A 104 -4.31 11.79 1.76
C GLU A 104 -3.14 11.55 2.71
N GLN A 105 -2.38 10.47 2.55
CA GLN A 105 -1.11 10.30 3.24
C GLN A 105 -0.05 11.13 2.50
N PRO A 106 0.27 12.36 2.95
CA PRO A 106 1.43 13.06 2.45
C PRO A 106 2.64 12.18 2.75
N GLY A 107 3.48 11.95 1.75
CA GLY A 107 4.71 11.23 1.95
C GLY A 107 5.42 11.78 3.18
N GLU A 108 5.86 10.91 4.09
CA GLU A 108 6.69 11.26 5.24
C GLU A 108 7.94 11.98 4.72
N GLY A 109 7.89 13.31 4.63
CA GLY A 109 9.01 14.07 4.09
C GLY A 109 8.82 15.59 3.99
N GLU A 110 7.63 16.11 4.18
CA GLU A 110 7.44 17.55 4.32
C GLU A 110 6.72 17.91 5.62
N GLU A 111 7.44 17.86 6.73
CA GLU A 111 7.11 18.70 7.87
C GLU A 111 7.29 20.16 7.43
N ARG A 112 6.25 20.76 6.87
CA ARG A 112 6.18 22.23 6.83
C ARG A 112 6.03 22.70 8.25
N PRO A 113 6.98 23.49 8.79
CA PRO A 113 6.81 24.06 10.10
C PRO A 113 5.52 24.88 10.10
N LEU A 114 4.63 24.57 11.03
CA LEU A 114 3.38 25.29 11.25
C LEU A 114 3.60 26.77 11.65
N TYR A 115 4.84 27.23 11.67
CA TYR A 115 5.26 28.59 11.99
C TYR A 115 6.23 29.11 10.94
N ALA A 116 5.73 29.41 9.75
CA ALA A 116 6.35 30.45 8.94
C ALA A 116 5.80 31.77 9.47
N ALA A 117 6.52 32.37 10.41
CA ALA A 117 6.23 33.70 10.89
C ALA A 117 6.19 34.63 9.67
N ALA A 118 5.07 35.26 9.47
CA ALA A 118 4.97 36.43 8.58
C ALA A 118 6.01 37.44 9.07
N GLY A 119 7.01 37.69 8.24
CA GLY A 119 7.98 38.72 8.51
C GLY A 119 7.25 40.07 8.53
N ASP A 120 7.14 40.64 9.70
CA ASP A 120 6.78 42.04 9.85
C ASP A 120 7.93 42.88 9.30
N ASP A 121 7.76 43.35 8.10
CA ASP A 121 8.62 44.35 7.47
C ASP A 121 8.19 45.71 7.98
N ASP A 122 8.61 46.03 9.20
CA ASP A 122 8.44 47.39 9.77
C ASP A 122 9.68 48.21 9.43
N THR A 123 9.69 48.75 8.22
CA THR A 123 10.66 49.77 7.79
C THR A 123 10.09 51.15 8.15
N THR A 124 10.22 51.51 9.43
CA THR A 124 10.00 52.89 9.83
C THR A 124 11.27 53.71 9.51
N GLN A 125 11.25 54.39 8.38
CA GLN A 125 12.20 55.44 8.09
C GLN A 125 11.74 56.72 8.80
N GLU A 126 12.51 57.13 9.79
CA GLU A 126 12.42 58.48 10.33
C GLU A 126 13.19 59.48 9.44
N PRO A 127 12.61 60.64 9.11
CA PRO A 127 13.36 61.69 8.42
C PRO A 127 14.20 62.50 9.39
N HIS A 128 15.49 62.54 9.12
CA HIS A 128 16.39 63.52 9.74
C HIS A 128 16.15 64.87 9.13
N ASP A 129 15.60 65.77 9.92
CA ASP A 129 15.70 67.23 9.65
C ASP A 129 17.06 67.73 10.15
N GLU A 130 17.87 68.21 9.24
CA GLU A 130 18.99 69.05 9.50
C GLU A 130 18.56 70.52 9.54
N VAL A 131 18.96 71.17 10.60
CA VAL A 131 19.09 72.64 10.66
C VAL A 131 20.53 72.95 10.88
#